data_3534a0a18288e8e75f20be7f46a5fa05
#
_entry.id   3534a0a18288e8e75f20be7f46a5fa05
#
_cell.length_a   1.000
_cell.length_b   1.000
_cell.length_c   1.000
_cell.angle_alpha   90.00
_cell.angle_beta   90.00
_cell.angle_gamma   90.00
#
_symmetry.space_group_name_H-M   'P 1'
#
loop_
_entity.id
_entity.type
_entity.pdbx_description
1 polymer ?
#
loop_
_entity_poly.entity_id
_entity_poly.type
_entity_poly.pdbx_seq_one_letter_code
_entity_poly.pdbx_strand_id
1 'polypeptide(L)'
;MDDPEAVLDAHEREVRERIAALSSSFDEVVAASRDSNADDEHDPEGATIAFERSQVDALARQAREHLREIDAALARLDAGDYGTCERCGRPISAGRLEARPTARTCIDCAAR
;
A
#
# COMPACT_ATOMS: atom_id res chain seq x y z
N MET A 1 12.89 -3.39 21.51
CA MET A 1 12.54 -3.76 20.13
C MET A 1 11.09 -4.22 20.09
N ASP A 2 10.30 -3.62 19.23
CA ASP A 2 8.88 -3.96 19.17
C ASP A 2 8.68 -5.33 18.52
N ASP A 3 7.66 -6.04 19.01
CA ASP A 3 7.28 -7.33 18.45
C ASP A 3 6.89 -7.17 16.97
N PRO A 4 7.53 -7.91 16.06
CA PRO A 4 7.22 -7.81 14.62
C PRO A 4 5.74 -8.00 14.31
N GLU A 5 5.07 -8.92 14.97
CA GLU A 5 3.64 -9.16 14.75
C GLU A 5 2.81 -7.92 15.10
N ALA A 6 3.10 -7.29 16.24
CA ALA A 6 2.38 -6.08 16.64
C ALA A 6 2.64 -4.92 15.68
N VAL A 7 3.87 -4.77 15.21
CA VAL A 7 4.22 -3.73 14.23
C VAL A 7 3.47 -3.96 12.91
N LEU A 8 3.49 -5.19 12.41
CA LEU A 8 2.82 -5.53 11.15
C LEU A 8 1.29 -5.39 11.27
N ASP A 9 0.71 -5.80 12.39
CA ASP A 9 -0.72 -5.64 12.63
C ASP A 9 -1.13 -4.18 12.65
N ALA A 10 -0.32 -3.31 13.26
CA ALA A 10 -0.58 -1.87 13.27
C ALA A 10 -0.51 -1.28 11.86
N HIS A 11 0.48 -1.68 11.07
CA HIS A 11 0.59 -1.27 9.67
C HIS A 11 -0.59 -1.75 8.84
N GLU A 12 -1.03 -2.98 9.07
CA GLU A 12 -2.19 -3.55 8.38
C GLU A 12 -3.44 -2.68 8.62
N ARG A 13 -3.69 -2.32 9.88
CA ARG A 13 -4.83 -1.47 10.23
C ARG A 13 -4.74 -0.11 9.55
N GLU A 14 -3.57 0.52 9.58
CA GLU A 14 -3.37 1.81 8.93
C GLU A 14 -3.63 1.75 7.43
N VAL A 15 -3.14 0.70 6.77
CA VAL A 15 -3.31 0.54 5.33
C VAL A 15 -4.78 0.28 4.99
N ARG A 16 -5.46 -0.56 5.78
CA ARG A 16 -6.90 -0.83 5.57
C ARG A 16 -7.73 0.44 5.75
N GLU A 17 -7.41 1.27 6.73
CA GLU A 17 -8.07 2.56 6.93
C GLU A 17 -7.83 3.49 5.74
N ARG A 18 -6.61 3.49 5.21
CA ARG A 18 -6.27 4.30 4.02
C ARG A 18 -7.05 3.82 2.80
N ILE A 19 -7.17 2.51 2.59
CA ILE A 19 -7.94 1.94 1.49
C ILE A 19 -9.40 2.36 1.61
N ALA A 20 -9.99 2.28 2.80
CA ALA A 20 -11.37 2.67 3.02
C ALA A 20 -11.59 4.16 2.73
N ALA A 21 -10.66 5.02 3.18
CA ALA A 21 -10.72 6.45 2.91
C ALA A 21 -10.60 6.75 1.41
N LEU A 22 -9.70 6.04 0.71
CA LEU A 22 -9.51 6.21 -0.73
C LEU A 22 -10.73 5.72 -1.51
N SER A 23 -11.36 4.64 -1.08
CA SER A 23 -12.60 4.15 -1.70
C SER A 23 -13.72 5.17 -1.57
N SER A 24 -13.86 5.78 -0.40
CA SER A 24 -14.85 6.84 -0.17
C SER A 24 -14.56 8.05 -1.06
N SER A 25 -13.30 8.48 -1.15
CA SER A 25 -12.89 9.58 -2.03
C SER A 25 -13.15 9.27 -3.50
N PHE A 26 -12.90 8.05 -3.91
CA PHE A 26 -13.17 7.61 -5.29
C PHE A 26 -14.65 7.70 -5.60
N ASP A 27 -15.51 7.25 -4.70
CA ASP A 27 -16.96 7.32 -4.87
C ASP A 27 -17.44 8.77 -4.98
N GLU A 28 -16.88 9.68 -4.18
CA GLU A 28 -17.19 11.10 -4.26
C GLU A 28 -16.80 11.71 -5.60
N VAL A 29 -15.60 11.36 -6.09
CA VAL A 29 -15.11 11.85 -7.38
C VAL A 29 -15.98 11.32 -8.52
N VAL A 30 -16.38 10.05 -8.48
CA VAL A 30 -17.25 9.46 -9.48
C VAL A 30 -18.62 10.13 -9.48
N ALA A 31 -19.18 10.39 -8.31
CA ALA A 31 -20.47 11.08 -8.19
C ALA A 31 -20.40 12.49 -8.77
N ALA A 32 -19.34 13.24 -8.46
CA ALA A 32 -19.11 14.57 -9.02
C ALA A 32 -18.98 14.52 -10.55
N SER A 33 -18.31 13.48 -11.06
CA SER A 33 -18.14 13.27 -12.51
C SER A 33 -19.51 13.07 -13.20
N ARG A 34 -20.41 12.31 -12.59
CA ARG A 34 -21.75 12.09 -13.14
C ARG A 34 -22.55 13.38 -13.21
N ASP A 35 -22.45 14.20 -12.18
CA ASP A 35 -23.17 15.47 -12.12
C ASP A 35 -22.63 16.45 -13.17
N SER A 36 -21.32 16.52 -13.38
CA SER A 36 -20.72 17.47 -14.31
C SER A 36 -20.81 17.03 -15.76
N ASN A 37 -20.94 15.75 -16.06
CA ASN A 37 -21.05 15.25 -17.45
C ASN A 37 -22.40 15.51 -18.09
N ALA A 38 -23.37 16.01 -17.34
CA ALA A 38 -24.72 16.24 -17.87
C ALA A 38 -24.79 17.41 -18.86
N ASP A 39 -23.83 18.35 -18.83
CA ASP A 39 -24.05 19.64 -19.49
C ASP A 39 -22.97 20.15 -20.45
N ASP A 40 -21.74 19.60 -20.53
CA ASP A 40 -20.76 20.16 -21.46
C ASP A 40 -19.56 19.25 -21.74
N GLU A 41 -19.25 19.10 -23.02
CA GLU A 41 -18.11 18.32 -23.50
C GLU A 41 -16.75 18.98 -23.27
N HIS A 42 -16.71 20.28 -22.94
CA HIS A 42 -15.49 21.05 -22.79
C HIS A 42 -15.30 21.64 -21.41
N ASP A 43 -15.75 20.94 -20.40
CA ASP A 43 -15.70 21.42 -19.04
C ASP A 43 -14.30 21.22 -18.41
N PRO A 44 -13.60 22.32 -18.02
CA PRO A 44 -12.33 22.19 -17.29
C PRO A 44 -12.47 21.42 -15.99
N GLU A 45 -13.64 21.45 -15.34
CA GLU A 45 -13.92 20.68 -14.14
C GLU A 45 -13.92 19.18 -14.45
N GLY A 46 -14.39 18.78 -15.63
CA GLY A 46 -14.36 17.39 -16.05
C GLY A 46 -12.95 16.84 -16.16
N ALA A 47 -12.01 17.61 -16.69
CA ALA A 47 -10.59 17.24 -16.79
C ALA A 47 -9.97 17.13 -15.41
N THR A 48 -10.29 18.05 -14.49
CA THR A 48 -9.79 18.03 -13.12
C THR A 48 -10.30 16.81 -12.36
N ILE A 49 -11.58 16.48 -12.52
CA ILE A 49 -12.20 15.32 -11.90
C ILE A 49 -11.54 14.03 -12.41
N ALA A 50 -11.28 13.94 -13.72
CA ALA A 50 -10.61 12.78 -14.31
C ALA A 50 -9.21 12.60 -13.74
N PHE A 51 -8.48 13.70 -13.53
CA PHE A 51 -7.16 13.67 -12.93
C PHE A 51 -7.22 13.21 -11.47
N GLU A 52 -8.14 13.75 -10.69
CA GLU A 52 -8.35 13.36 -9.30
C GLU A 52 -8.70 11.88 -9.18
N ARG A 53 -9.59 11.41 -10.06
CA ARG A 53 -9.97 10.00 -10.11
C ARG A 53 -8.78 9.10 -10.38
N SER A 54 -7.92 9.49 -11.33
CA SER A 54 -6.70 8.75 -11.64
C SER A 54 -5.73 8.70 -10.45
N GLN A 55 -5.59 9.82 -9.73
CA GLN A 55 -4.75 9.88 -8.53
C GLN A 55 -5.27 8.97 -7.44
N VAL A 56 -6.56 9.03 -7.15
CA VAL A 56 -7.17 8.19 -6.11
C VAL A 56 -7.02 6.72 -6.46
N ASP A 57 -7.23 6.36 -7.72
CA ASP A 57 -7.07 4.98 -8.19
C ASP A 57 -5.62 4.49 -8.03
N ALA A 58 -4.66 5.32 -8.40
CA ALA A 58 -3.24 4.97 -8.27
C ALA A 58 -2.84 4.77 -6.80
N LEU A 59 -3.30 5.65 -5.91
CA LEU A 59 -3.03 5.54 -4.48
C LEU A 59 -3.69 4.30 -3.87
N ALA A 60 -4.91 3.97 -4.32
CA ALA A 60 -5.61 2.78 -3.86
C ALA A 60 -4.87 1.50 -4.29
N ARG A 61 -4.37 1.46 -5.52
CA ARG A 61 -3.58 0.32 -6.00
C ARG A 61 -2.29 0.16 -5.19
N GLN A 62 -1.60 1.26 -4.91
CA GLN A 62 -0.39 1.26 -4.10
C GLN A 62 -0.68 0.75 -2.68
N ALA A 63 -1.78 1.20 -2.08
CA ALA A 63 -2.17 0.77 -0.74
C ALA A 63 -2.51 -0.73 -0.70
N ARG A 64 -3.20 -1.24 -1.72
CA ARG A 64 -3.52 -2.66 -1.82
C ARG A 64 -2.26 -3.51 -2.00
N GLU A 65 -1.30 -3.02 -2.78
CA GLU A 65 -0.01 -3.69 -2.94
C GLU A 65 0.73 -3.75 -1.60
N HIS A 66 0.73 -2.66 -0.85
CA HIS A 66 1.35 -2.62 0.47
C HIS A 66 0.66 -3.61 1.42
N LEU A 67 -0.67 -3.71 1.36
CA LEU A 67 -1.42 -4.68 2.16
C LEU A 67 -0.99 -6.12 1.83
N ARG A 68 -0.82 -6.43 0.55
CA ARG A 68 -0.33 -7.76 0.14
C ARG A 68 1.07 -8.04 0.71
N GLU A 69 1.94 -7.04 0.72
CA GLU A 69 3.28 -7.18 1.31
C GLU A 69 3.21 -7.45 2.81
N ILE A 70 2.31 -6.76 3.51
CA ILE A 70 2.10 -6.96 4.95
C ILE A 70 1.57 -8.37 5.22
N ASP A 71 0.57 -8.81 4.47
CA ASP A 71 0.00 -10.15 4.61
C ASP A 71 1.07 -11.23 4.36
N ALA A 72 1.91 -11.03 3.35
CA ALA A 72 3.02 -11.93 3.06
C ALA A 72 4.04 -11.97 4.21
N ALA A 73 4.33 -10.81 4.82
CA ALA A 73 5.24 -10.74 5.96
C ALA A 73 4.66 -11.46 7.18
N LEU A 74 3.37 -11.31 7.43
CA LEU A 74 2.69 -12.03 8.51
C LEU A 74 2.72 -13.54 8.28
N ALA A 75 2.55 -13.98 7.05
CA ALA A 75 2.64 -15.39 6.69
C ALA A 75 4.06 -15.94 6.94
N ARG A 76 5.09 -15.18 6.61
CA ARG A 76 6.48 -15.57 6.90
C ARG A 76 6.74 -15.64 8.40
N LEU A 77 6.15 -14.74 9.15
CA LEU A 77 6.27 -14.74 10.60
C LEU A 77 5.67 -16.03 11.20
N ASP A 78 4.48 -16.41 10.73
CA ASP A 78 3.82 -17.65 11.14
C ASP A 78 4.64 -18.89 10.78
N ALA A 79 5.30 -18.85 9.61
CA ALA A 79 6.13 -19.97 9.14
C ALA A 79 7.52 -20.02 9.79
N GLY A 80 7.91 -19.00 10.52
CA GLY A 80 9.22 -18.92 11.15
C GLY A 80 10.32 -18.41 10.23
N ASP A 81 9.95 -17.85 9.07
CA ASP A 81 10.90 -17.37 8.06
C ASP A 81 11.08 -15.84 8.06
N TYR A 82 10.38 -15.14 8.93
CA TYR A 82 10.47 -13.69 9.01
C TYR A 82 11.90 -13.27 9.35
N GLY A 83 12.41 -12.28 8.63
CA GLY A 83 13.76 -11.77 8.87
C GLY A 83 14.86 -12.54 8.15
N THR A 84 14.50 -13.53 7.34
CA THR A 84 15.45 -14.29 6.53
C THR A 84 15.33 -13.86 5.07
N CYS A 85 16.46 -13.51 4.45
CA CYS A 85 16.47 -13.10 3.04
C CYS A 85 16.03 -14.26 2.15
N GLU A 86 15.04 -14.03 1.29
CA GLU A 86 14.52 -15.04 0.36
C GLU A 86 15.54 -15.45 -0.69
N ARG A 87 16.49 -14.59 -1.00
CA ARG A 87 17.44 -14.84 -2.09
C ARG A 87 18.73 -15.53 -1.61
N CYS A 88 19.29 -15.09 -0.48
CA CYS A 88 20.58 -15.62 -0.03
C CYS A 88 20.49 -16.42 1.26
N GLY A 89 19.36 -16.43 1.94
CA GLY A 89 19.16 -17.17 3.18
C GLY A 89 19.82 -16.56 4.40
N ARG A 90 20.50 -15.41 4.27
CA ARG A 90 21.11 -14.72 5.39
C ARG A 90 20.08 -13.91 6.15
N PRO A 91 20.33 -13.60 7.42
CA PRO A 91 19.43 -12.74 8.17
C PRO A 91 19.36 -11.33 7.57
N ILE A 92 18.18 -10.76 7.56
CA ILE A 92 17.99 -9.35 7.25
C ILE A 92 18.32 -8.56 8.51
N SER A 93 19.07 -7.46 8.38
CA SER A 93 19.47 -6.68 9.54
C SER A 93 18.26 -6.12 10.32
N ALA A 94 18.40 -6.01 11.63
CA ALA A 94 17.34 -5.45 12.47
C ALA A 94 16.99 -4.02 12.05
N GLY A 95 17.99 -3.22 11.70
CA GLY A 95 17.76 -1.85 11.23
C GLY A 95 16.93 -1.78 9.96
N ARG A 96 17.17 -2.71 9.03
CA ARG A 96 16.40 -2.76 7.79
C ARG A 96 14.94 -3.18 8.07
N LEU A 97 14.74 -4.16 8.94
CA LEU A 97 13.39 -4.61 9.32
C LEU A 97 12.63 -3.53 10.09
N GLU A 98 13.35 -2.74 10.88
CA GLU A 98 12.75 -1.60 11.58
C GLU A 98 12.25 -0.55 10.60
N ALA A 99 13.07 -0.23 9.60
CA ALA A 99 12.72 0.73 8.56
C ALA A 99 11.69 0.18 7.57
N ARG A 100 11.78 -1.12 7.26
CA ARG A 100 10.87 -1.78 6.31
C ARG A 100 10.45 -3.14 6.86
N PRO A 101 9.40 -3.18 7.68
CA PRO A 101 8.97 -4.44 8.29
C PRO A 101 8.56 -5.53 7.29
N THR A 102 8.23 -5.15 6.06
CA THR A 102 7.85 -6.10 5.01
C THR A 102 9.02 -6.54 4.14
N ALA A 103 10.26 -6.14 4.47
CA ALA A 103 11.43 -6.49 3.67
C ALA A 103 11.58 -8.00 3.52
N ARG A 104 11.79 -8.45 2.29
CA ARG A 104 11.96 -9.87 1.94
C ARG A 104 13.41 -10.24 1.68
N THR A 105 14.24 -9.25 1.40
CA THR A 105 15.62 -9.44 1.03
C THR A 105 16.51 -8.57 1.89
N CYS A 106 17.76 -9.02 2.09
CA CYS A 106 18.77 -8.19 2.73
C CYS A 106 19.17 -7.05 1.80
N ILE A 107 19.87 -6.05 2.34
CA ILE A 107 20.24 -4.87 1.58
C ILE A 107 21.11 -5.22 0.35
N ASP A 108 22.00 -6.20 0.48
CA ASP A 108 22.86 -6.63 -0.63
C ASP A 108 22.05 -7.22 -1.78
N CYS A 109 21.08 -8.07 -1.48
CA CYS A 109 20.23 -8.67 -2.51
C CYS A 109 19.25 -7.66 -3.10
N ALA A 110 18.77 -6.71 -2.30
CA ALA A 110 17.86 -5.66 -2.78
C ALA A 110 18.56 -4.70 -3.74
N ALA A 111 19.88 -4.53 -3.61
CA ALA A 111 20.67 -3.64 -4.48
C ALA A 111 20.99 -4.25 -5.84
N ARG A 112 20.70 -5.52 -6.06
CA ARG A 112 21.03 -6.22 -7.33
C ARG A 112 19.90 -6.16 -8.34
#